data_94eeb73c8f6a41f2a2f752db3fa923ee
#
_entry.id   94eeb73c8f6a41f2a2f752db3fa923ee
#
_cell.length_a   1.000
_cell.length_b   1.000
_cell.length_c   1.000
_cell.angle_alpha   90.00
_cell.angle_beta   90.00
_cell.angle_gamma   90.00
#
_symmetry.space_group_name_H-M   'P 1'
#
loop_
_entity.id
_entity.type
_entity.pdbx_description
1 polymer ?
#
loop_
_entity_poly.entity_id
_entity_poly.type
_entity_poly.pdbx_seq_one_letter_code
_entity_poly.pdbx_strand_id
1 'polypeptide(L)'
;MEETIGVTETAAIPKQRGEQLLDHAVRYAEERHWDVFAGTWLEPVEGRELCSCGAEDCPAPGAHPTVKDWAALATGSAVQVRRVWGKRPDASILLPTGRSFDALDVPESAGFLALARLERMQRTLGPVTLTPDHRMLFFVLPGAAAKVPDMVRRYGWSPAAIDLVVRGEGQFVAAPPTRFGGRGAVQWARRPTPANRWLPDTEELIDALAYACGREAAAERARRSS
;
A
#
# COMPACT_ATOMS: atom_id res chain seq x y z
N MET A 1 -4.83 -1.82 45.97
CA MET A 1 -4.72 -0.55 45.25
C MET A 1 -3.81 -0.81 44.04
N GLU A 2 -4.40 -1.10 42.92
CA GLU A 2 -3.68 -1.30 41.63
C GLU A 2 -3.78 0.01 40.83
N GLU A 3 -2.66 0.67 40.64
CA GLU A 3 -2.59 1.84 39.77
C GLU A 3 -2.55 1.35 38.32
N THR A 4 -3.63 1.60 37.59
CA THR A 4 -3.71 1.42 36.15
C THR A 4 -2.92 2.54 35.48
N ILE A 5 -1.71 2.22 34.98
CA ILE A 5 -0.94 3.14 34.15
C ILE A 5 -1.62 3.22 32.78
N GLY A 6 -2.39 4.28 32.59
CA GLY A 6 -2.93 4.64 31.28
C GLY A 6 -1.80 5.03 30.33
N VAL A 7 -1.56 4.24 29.30
CA VAL A 7 -0.69 4.61 28.17
C VAL A 7 -1.42 5.67 27.37
N THR A 8 -1.12 6.94 27.63
CA THR A 8 -1.52 8.05 26.77
C THR A 8 -0.72 7.98 25.48
N GLU A 9 -1.35 7.53 24.41
CA GLU A 9 -0.84 7.66 23.05
C GLU A 9 -0.69 9.15 22.74
N THR A 10 0.54 9.65 22.85
CA THR A 10 0.86 11.06 22.61
C THR A 10 0.68 11.34 21.12
N ALA A 11 -0.38 12.04 20.75
CA ALA A 11 -0.60 12.51 19.40
C ALA A 11 0.64 13.31 18.95
N ALA A 12 1.38 12.81 17.95
CA ALA A 12 2.59 13.45 17.46
C ALA A 12 2.27 14.88 17.00
N ILE A 13 3.12 15.83 17.43
CA ILE A 13 2.98 17.24 17.04
C ILE A 13 3.04 17.34 15.50
N PRO A 14 2.20 18.15 14.85
CA PRO A 14 2.11 18.24 13.37
C PRO A 14 3.46 18.42 12.66
N LYS A 15 4.37 19.22 13.24
CA LYS A 15 5.73 19.42 12.71
C LYS A 15 6.55 18.14 12.68
N GLN A 16 6.51 17.32 13.74
CA GLN A 16 7.22 16.04 13.79
C GLN A 16 6.64 15.02 12.80
N ARG A 17 5.33 15.06 12.54
CA ARG A 17 4.69 14.21 11.54
C ARG A 17 5.16 14.56 10.12
N GLY A 18 5.25 15.85 9.78
CA GLY A 18 5.75 16.31 8.48
C GLY A 18 7.22 15.94 8.24
N GLU A 19 8.07 16.05 9.24
CA GLU A 19 9.47 15.61 9.19
C GLU A 19 9.56 14.10 8.93
N GLN A 20 8.71 13.29 9.58
CA GLN A 20 8.66 11.85 9.34
C GLN A 20 8.23 11.50 7.91
N LEU A 21 7.22 12.18 7.33
CA LEU A 21 6.78 11.94 5.95
C LEU A 21 7.90 12.27 4.95
N LEU A 22 8.58 13.41 5.13
CA LEU A 22 9.73 13.78 4.31
C LEU A 22 10.83 12.72 4.35
N ASP A 23 11.22 12.28 5.55
CA ASP A 23 12.28 11.28 5.73
C ASP A 23 11.94 9.96 5.03
N HIS A 24 10.70 9.50 5.16
CA HIS A 24 10.24 8.30 4.47
C HIS A 24 10.24 8.46 2.95
N ALA A 25 9.73 9.58 2.41
CA ALA A 25 9.73 9.84 0.98
C ALA A 25 11.15 9.89 0.40
N VAL A 26 12.09 10.53 1.11
CA VAL A 26 13.51 10.56 0.73
C VAL A 26 14.11 9.16 0.71
N ARG A 27 13.86 8.34 1.73
CA ARG A 27 14.34 6.94 1.79
C ARG A 27 13.82 6.09 0.64
N TYR A 28 12.55 6.24 0.25
CA TYR A 28 12.01 5.52 -0.91
C TYR A 28 12.74 5.90 -2.20
N ALA A 29 13.05 7.17 -2.40
CA ALA A 29 13.78 7.63 -3.57
C ALA A 29 15.26 7.20 -3.55
N GLU A 30 15.98 7.40 -2.43
CA GLU A 30 17.42 7.16 -2.33
C GLU A 30 17.78 5.67 -2.16
N GLU A 31 17.10 4.95 -1.24
CA GLU A 31 17.48 3.60 -0.88
C GLU A 31 16.85 2.55 -1.80
N ARG A 32 15.65 2.85 -2.34
CA ARG A 32 14.87 1.92 -3.16
C ARG A 32 14.84 2.27 -4.63
N HIS A 33 15.24 3.49 -4.98
CA HIS A 33 15.11 4.04 -6.33
C HIS A 33 13.67 3.98 -6.86
N TRP A 34 12.72 4.16 -5.95
CA TRP A 34 11.30 4.27 -6.29
C TRP A 34 10.95 5.73 -6.52
N ASP A 35 10.25 6.00 -7.60
CA ASP A 35 9.64 7.31 -7.77
C ASP A 35 8.59 7.52 -6.70
N VAL A 36 8.49 8.75 -6.20
CA VAL A 36 7.47 9.17 -5.22
C VAL A 36 6.77 10.43 -5.72
N PHE A 37 5.53 10.62 -5.33
CA PHE A 37 4.84 11.89 -5.52
C PHE A 37 3.93 12.21 -4.32
N ALA A 38 3.68 13.50 -4.12
CA ALA A 38 2.86 13.98 -3.03
C ALA A 38 1.37 13.85 -3.39
N GLY A 39 0.62 13.21 -2.52
CA GLY A 39 -0.83 13.10 -2.62
C GLY A 39 -1.56 14.11 -1.73
N THR A 40 -2.85 13.88 -1.53
CA THR A 40 -3.69 14.63 -0.59
C THR A 40 -3.21 14.45 0.84
N TRP A 41 -3.68 15.31 1.74
CA TRP A 41 -3.38 15.29 3.16
C TRP A 41 -4.67 15.40 3.96
N LEU A 42 -4.56 15.24 5.28
CA LEU A 42 -5.67 15.37 6.21
C LEU A 42 -5.63 16.74 6.88
N GLU A 43 -6.75 17.43 6.90
CA GLU A 43 -6.95 18.72 7.54
C GLU A 43 -7.87 18.55 8.77
N PRO A 44 -7.49 19.08 9.93
CA PRO A 44 -8.37 19.09 11.09
C PRO A 44 -9.46 20.15 10.90
N VAL A 45 -10.71 19.72 10.83
CA VAL A 45 -11.89 20.60 10.72
C VAL A 45 -12.89 20.16 11.78
N GLU A 46 -13.20 21.06 12.72
CA GLU A 46 -14.19 20.83 13.78
C GLU A 46 -14.00 19.50 14.55
N GLY A 47 -12.74 19.13 14.85
CA GLY A 47 -12.41 17.90 15.56
C GLY A 47 -12.45 16.62 14.70
N ARG A 48 -12.66 16.74 13.39
CA ARG A 48 -12.64 15.65 12.42
C ARG A 48 -11.46 15.84 11.46
N GLU A 49 -10.93 14.74 10.93
CA GLU A 49 -9.91 14.80 9.86
C GLU A 49 -10.60 14.66 8.50
N LEU A 50 -10.59 15.72 7.73
CA LEU A 50 -11.13 15.75 6.36
C LEU A 50 -10.01 15.67 5.33
N CYS A 51 -10.34 15.15 4.14
CA CYS A 51 -9.41 15.13 3.03
C CYS A 51 -9.26 16.53 2.42
N SER A 52 -8.02 16.93 2.12
CA SER A 52 -7.72 18.19 1.43
C SER A 52 -8.34 18.33 0.02
N CYS A 53 -8.93 17.25 -0.51
CA CYS A 53 -9.68 17.31 -1.77
C CYS A 53 -11.06 17.99 -1.64
N GLY A 54 -11.55 18.16 -0.41
CA GLY A 54 -12.85 18.80 -0.13
C GLY A 54 -14.09 17.94 -0.38
N ALA A 55 -13.94 16.68 -0.84
CA ALA A 55 -15.08 15.77 -1.02
C ALA A 55 -15.53 15.19 0.33
N GLU A 56 -16.83 15.31 0.65
CA GLU A 56 -17.40 14.77 1.88
C GLU A 56 -17.25 13.24 1.96
N ASP A 57 -17.54 12.53 0.88
CA ASP A 57 -17.45 11.08 0.77
C ASP A 57 -16.17 10.63 0.04
N CYS A 58 -15.02 11.19 0.42
CA CYS A 58 -13.75 10.80 -0.16
C CYS A 58 -13.45 9.32 0.14
N PRO A 59 -13.27 8.44 -0.88
CA PRO A 59 -13.07 7.01 -0.67
C PRO A 59 -11.71 6.69 -0.02
N ALA A 60 -10.71 7.54 -0.23
CA ALA A 60 -9.36 7.38 0.30
C ALA A 60 -8.84 8.71 0.90
N PRO A 61 -9.43 9.18 2.02
CA PRO A 61 -9.09 10.50 2.59
C PRO A 61 -7.60 10.58 2.95
N GLY A 62 -6.90 11.56 2.37
CA GLY A 62 -5.47 11.76 2.60
C GLY A 62 -4.55 10.77 1.88
N ALA A 63 -5.06 9.94 0.95
CA ALA A 63 -4.26 8.88 0.33
C ALA A 63 -4.50 8.73 -1.19
N HIS A 64 -4.78 9.82 -1.88
CA HIS A 64 -4.96 9.82 -3.35
C HIS A 64 -4.28 11.04 -4.00
N PRO A 65 -4.08 11.04 -5.33
CA PRO A 65 -3.48 12.17 -6.03
C PRO A 65 -4.28 13.47 -5.88
N THR A 66 -3.58 14.60 -5.86
CA THR A 66 -4.20 15.93 -5.86
C THR A 66 -4.66 16.39 -7.25
N VAL A 67 -4.07 15.81 -8.29
CA VAL A 67 -4.34 16.14 -9.70
C VAL A 67 -4.44 14.89 -10.55
N LYS A 68 -5.13 14.99 -11.69
CA LYS A 68 -5.29 13.84 -12.62
C LYS A 68 -3.97 13.43 -13.28
N ASP A 69 -3.14 14.42 -13.65
CA ASP A 69 -1.83 14.18 -14.28
C ASP A 69 -0.71 14.05 -13.25
N TRP A 70 -0.95 13.24 -12.23
CA TRP A 70 -0.02 13.01 -11.13
C TRP A 70 1.26 12.28 -11.56
N ALA A 71 1.19 11.48 -12.63
CA ALA A 71 2.34 10.71 -13.10
C ALA A 71 3.52 11.59 -13.50
N ALA A 72 3.25 12.78 -14.02
CA ALA A 72 4.27 13.78 -14.36
C ALA A 72 4.96 14.40 -13.12
N LEU A 73 4.36 14.26 -11.94
CA LEU A 73 4.90 14.77 -10.67
C LEU A 73 5.78 13.76 -9.95
N ALA A 74 5.78 12.51 -10.39
CA ALA A 74 6.56 11.44 -9.77
C ALA A 74 8.05 11.63 -10.01
N THR A 75 8.86 11.45 -8.97
CA THR A 75 10.31 11.66 -9.03
C THR A 75 11.07 10.73 -8.09
N GLY A 76 12.21 10.21 -8.57
CA GLY A 76 13.21 9.51 -7.77
C GLY A 76 14.34 10.42 -7.25
N SER A 77 14.26 11.74 -7.51
CA SER A 77 15.26 12.70 -7.07
C SER A 77 15.00 13.17 -5.65
N ALA A 78 15.88 12.82 -4.70
CA ALA A 78 15.78 13.28 -3.32
C ALA A 78 15.76 14.80 -3.17
N VAL A 79 16.42 15.54 -4.06
CA VAL A 79 16.39 17.01 -4.07
C VAL A 79 14.97 17.50 -4.39
N GLN A 80 14.32 16.92 -5.40
CA GLN A 80 12.95 17.26 -5.74
C GLN A 80 11.98 16.85 -4.63
N VAL A 81 12.16 15.66 -4.03
CA VAL A 81 11.38 15.18 -2.88
C VAL A 81 11.44 16.19 -1.75
N ARG A 82 12.65 16.61 -1.33
CA ARG A 82 12.82 17.64 -0.26
C ARG A 82 12.12 18.95 -0.61
N ARG A 83 12.18 19.36 -1.87
CA ARG A 83 11.50 20.59 -2.34
C ARG A 83 9.97 20.47 -2.26
N VAL A 84 9.42 19.31 -2.62
CA VAL A 84 7.96 19.07 -2.62
C VAL A 84 7.44 19.05 -1.19
N TRP A 85 8.00 18.18 -0.32
CA TRP A 85 7.56 18.07 1.07
C TRP A 85 7.94 19.29 1.93
N GLY A 86 8.97 20.05 1.57
CA GLY A 86 9.26 21.34 2.19
C GLY A 86 8.15 22.38 2.00
N LYS A 87 7.39 22.28 0.89
CA LYS A 87 6.24 23.14 0.63
C LYS A 87 4.92 22.59 1.20
N ARG A 88 4.82 21.26 1.34
CA ARG A 88 3.62 20.56 1.81
C ARG A 88 4.03 19.40 2.71
N PRO A 89 4.40 19.68 3.97
CA PRO A 89 4.92 18.67 4.88
C PRO A 89 3.94 17.53 5.19
N ASP A 90 2.64 17.82 5.16
CA ASP A 90 1.58 16.86 5.51
C ASP A 90 1.10 16.02 4.33
N ALA A 91 1.65 16.23 3.12
CA ALA A 91 1.25 15.48 1.94
C ALA A 91 1.57 13.99 2.10
N SER A 92 0.63 13.14 1.72
CA SER A 92 0.80 11.69 1.69
C SER A 92 1.90 11.27 0.70
N ILE A 93 2.47 10.10 0.93
CA ILE A 93 3.47 9.51 0.06
C ILE A 93 2.79 8.49 -0.84
N LEU A 94 2.79 8.76 -2.13
CA LEU A 94 2.25 7.86 -3.14
C LEU A 94 3.39 7.39 -4.05
N LEU A 95 3.36 6.10 -4.41
CA LEU A 95 4.34 5.46 -5.27
C LEU A 95 3.66 5.04 -6.58
N PRO A 96 4.11 5.52 -7.74
CA PRO A 96 3.62 5.04 -9.03
C PRO A 96 4.01 3.57 -9.24
N THR A 97 3.10 2.78 -9.79
CA THR A 97 3.35 1.40 -10.20
C THR A 97 3.59 1.28 -11.70
N GLY A 98 4.11 0.14 -12.15
CA GLY A 98 4.37 -0.17 -13.56
C GLY A 98 5.79 0.09 -14.05
N ARG A 99 6.61 0.87 -13.32
CA ARG A 99 8.00 1.19 -13.72
C ARG A 99 9.02 0.47 -12.84
N SER A 100 9.05 0.79 -11.56
CA SER A 100 10.01 0.19 -10.62
C SER A 100 9.47 -1.09 -9.99
N PHE A 101 8.16 -1.20 -9.86
CA PHE A 101 7.45 -2.36 -9.33
C PHE A 101 5.98 -2.34 -9.76
N ASP A 102 5.34 -3.51 -9.67
CA ASP A 102 3.89 -3.67 -9.60
C ASP A 102 3.51 -4.13 -8.19
N ALA A 103 2.22 -4.08 -7.85
CA ALA A 103 1.73 -4.63 -6.59
C ALA A 103 0.53 -5.55 -6.83
N LEU A 104 0.54 -6.70 -6.16
CA LEU A 104 -0.58 -7.62 -6.10
C LEU A 104 -1.41 -7.27 -4.86
N ASP A 105 -2.60 -6.74 -5.09
CA ASP A 105 -3.50 -6.19 -4.09
C ASP A 105 -4.59 -7.21 -3.81
N VAL A 106 -4.67 -7.68 -2.56
CA VAL A 106 -5.58 -8.73 -2.11
C VAL A 106 -6.24 -8.36 -0.78
N PRO A 107 -7.37 -8.96 -0.39
CA PRO A 107 -7.94 -8.82 0.93
C PRO A 107 -6.94 -9.19 2.03
N GLU A 108 -7.00 -8.51 3.16
CA GLU A 108 -6.10 -8.69 4.31
C GLU A 108 -6.03 -10.16 4.77
N SER A 109 -7.18 -10.80 4.91
CA SER A 109 -7.27 -12.21 5.34
C SER A 109 -6.61 -13.18 4.37
N ALA A 110 -6.84 -13.00 3.05
CA ALA A 110 -6.19 -13.78 2.01
C ALA A 110 -4.68 -13.49 1.99
N GLY A 111 -4.29 -12.24 2.15
CA GLY A 111 -2.90 -11.81 2.20
C GLY A 111 -2.10 -12.45 3.32
N PHE A 112 -2.63 -12.49 4.55
CA PHE A 112 -1.97 -13.16 5.67
C PHE A 112 -1.85 -14.68 5.45
N LEU A 113 -2.90 -15.33 4.91
CA LEU A 113 -2.85 -16.75 4.58
C LEU A 113 -1.78 -17.05 3.53
N ALA A 114 -1.71 -16.23 2.47
CA ALA A 114 -0.72 -16.38 1.42
C ALA A 114 0.70 -16.12 1.95
N LEU A 115 0.91 -15.06 2.74
CA LEU A 115 2.21 -14.70 3.32
C LEU A 115 2.75 -15.85 4.18
N ALA A 116 1.94 -16.38 5.09
CA ALA A 116 2.32 -17.51 5.94
C ALA A 116 2.66 -18.78 5.13
N ARG A 117 1.97 -19.02 4.00
CA ARG A 117 2.26 -20.13 3.10
C ARG A 117 3.59 -19.93 2.38
N LEU A 118 3.82 -18.76 1.82
CA LEU A 118 5.03 -18.40 1.07
C LEU A 118 6.27 -18.45 1.96
N GLU A 119 6.18 -17.98 3.20
CA GLU A 119 7.25 -18.06 4.19
C GLU A 119 7.61 -19.53 4.54
N ARG A 120 6.61 -20.39 4.74
CA ARG A 120 6.84 -21.83 4.96
C ARG A 120 7.49 -22.52 3.76
N MET A 121 7.17 -22.05 2.55
CA MET A 121 7.76 -22.56 1.31
C MET A 121 9.13 -21.94 1.01
N GLN A 122 9.62 -21.03 1.86
CA GLN A 122 10.87 -20.30 1.71
C GLN A 122 10.99 -19.58 0.35
N ARG A 123 9.85 -19.04 -0.13
CA ARG A 123 9.84 -18.28 -1.37
C ARG A 123 10.49 -16.91 -1.18
N THR A 124 11.08 -16.38 -2.26
CA THR A 124 11.57 -15.00 -2.28
C THR A 124 10.40 -14.04 -2.11
N LEU A 125 10.48 -13.19 -1.10
CA LEU A 125 9.44 -12.23 -0.77
C LEU A 125 9.98 -10.80 -0.86
N GLY A 126 9.25 -9.97 -1.57
CA GLY A 126 9.41 -8.53 -1.57
C GLY A 126 8.80 -7.86 -0.33
N PRO A 127 8.78 -6.52 -0.29
CA PRO A 127 8.00 -5.77 0.68
C PRO A 127 6.51 -6.05 0.55
N VAL A 128 5.80 -5.97 1.68
CA VAL A 128 4.34 -6.13 1.73
C VAL A 128 3.77 -5.03 2.61
N THR A 129 2.78 -4.28 2.11
CA THR A 129 2.04 -3.30 2.91
C THR A 129 0.70 -3.84 3.36
N LEU A 130 0.23 -3.31 4.49
CA LEU A 130 -1.12 -3.45 5.02
C LEU A 130 -1.76 -2.07 5.04
N THR A 131 -2.93 -1.93 4.42
CA THR A 131 -3.65 -0.66 4.35
C THR A 131 -4.84 -0.63 5.31
N PRO A 132 -5.25 0.55 5.80
CA PRO A 132 -6.36 0.66 6.75
C PRO A 132 -7.75 0.30 6.20
N ASP A 133 -7.87 0.08 4.91
CA ASP A 133 -9.05 -0.44 4.22
C ASP A 133 -8.99 -1.97 4.02
N HIS A 134 -8.20 -2.66 4.86
CA HIS A 134 -8.09 -4.11 4.91
C HIS A 134 -7.58 -4.75 3.62
N ARG A 135 -6.57 -4.13 2.99
CA ARG A 135 -5.87 -4.70 1.83
C ARG A 135 -4.41 -4.99 2.17
N MET A 136 -3.86 -6.03 1.57
CA MET A 136 -2.42 -6.31 1.55
C MET A 136 -1.90 -6.22 0.13
N LEU A 137 -0.78 -5.49 -0.03
CA LEU A 137 -0.15 -5.27 -1.32
C LEU A 137 1.25 -5.90 -1.32
N PHE A 138 1.44 -6.90 -2.18
CA PHE A 138 2.72 -7.60 -2.37
C PHE A 138 3.46 -6.97 -3.53
N PHE A 139 4.64 -6.43 -3.27
CA PHE A 139 5.46 -5.75 -4.29
C PHE A 139 6.23 -6.79 -5.10
N VAL A 140 6.10 -6.70 -6.42
CA VAL A 140 6.70 -7.63 -7.40
C VAL A 140 7.37 -6.85 -8.53
N LEU A 141 8.15 -7.55 -9.36
CA LEU A 141 8.71 -6.97 -10.58
C LEU A 141 7.60 -6.45 -11.51
N PRO A 142 7.87 -5.39 -12.30
CA PRO A 142 6.92 -4.86 -13.28
C PRO A 142 6.47 -5.89 -14.32
N GLY A 143 5.25 -5.69 -14.86
CA GLY A 143 4.66 -6.55 -15.88
C GLY A 143 3.68 -7.59 -15.36
N ALA A 144 3.31 -7.53 -14.07
CA ALA A 144 2.33 -8.43 -13.46
C ALA A 144 0.95 -8.37 -14.15
N ALA A 145 0.52 -7.19 -14.57
CA ALA A 145 -0.80 -7.00 -15.20
C ALA A 145 -1.01 -7.85 -16.45
N ALA A 146 0.03 -8.04 -17.24
CA ALA A 146 -0.03 -8.87 -18.46
C ALA A 146 -0.06 -10.38 -18.15
N LYS A 147 0.54 -10.81 -17.05
CA LYS A 147 0.75 -12.23 -16.72
C LYS A 147 -0.35 -12.81 -15.80
N VAL A 148 -0.78 -12.04 -14.79
CA VAL A 148 -1.66 -12.53 -13.70
C VAL A 148 -2.95 -13.18 -14.18
N PRO A 149 -3.72 -12.62 -15.15
CA PRO A 149 -4.97 -13.25 -15.56
C PRO A 149 -4.81 -14.68 -16.08
N ASP A 150 -3.75 -14.94 -16.86
CA ASP A 150 -3.50 -16.27 -17.41
C ASP A 150 -2.95 -17.23 -16.35
N MET A 151 -2.15 -16.73 -15.43
CA MET A 151 -1.63 -17.53 -14.32
C MET A 151 -2.75 -17.97 -13.38
N VAL A 152 -3.66 -17.06 -13.02
CA VAL A 152 -4.83 -17.35 -12.18
C VAL A 152 -5.70 -18.45 -12.83
N ARG A 153 -5.92 -18.37 -14.15
CA ARG A 153 -6.66 -19.43 -14.89
C ARG A 153 -5.94 -20.77 -14.85
N ARG A 154 -4.61 -20.79 -15.01
CA ARG A 154 -3.80 -22.02 -14.92
C ARG A 154 -3.90 -22.70 -13.55
N TYR A 155 -4.10 -21.94 -12.49
CA TYR A 155 -4.35 -22.47 -11.14
C TYR A 155 -5.84 -22.84 -10.88
N GLY A 156 -6.67 -22.83 -11.91
CA GLY A 156 -8.08 -23.25 -11.82
C GLY A 156 -9.05 -22.21 -11.30
N TRP A 157 -8.64 -20.93 -11.25
CA TRP A 157 -9.50 -19.84 -10.81
C TRP A 157 -9.90 -18.92 -11.96
N SER A 158 -11.13 -18.40 -11.91
CA SER A 158 -11.52 -17.29 -12.78
C SER A 158 -11.00 -15.97 -12.18
N PRO A 159 -10.26 -15.14 -12.94
CA PRO A 159 -9.80 -13.83 -12.45
C PRO A 159 -10.95 -12.94 -11.96
N ALA A 160 -12.12 -13.04 -12.57
CA ALA A 160 -13.32 -12.29 -12.15
C ALA A 160 -13.99 -12.84 -10.88
N ALA A 161 -13.63 -14.03 -10.43
CA ALA A 161 -14.27 -14.70 -9.29
C ALA A 161 -13.44 -14.59 -7.99
N ILE A 162 -12.25 -14.03 -8.06
CA ILE A 162 -11.36 -13.82 -6.90
C ILE A 162 -11.02 -12.33 -6.78
N ASP A 163 -10.91 -11.86 -5.55
CA ASP A 163 -10.49 -10.49 -5.26
C ASP A 163 -8.95 -10.42 -5.23
N LEU A 164 -8.37 -10.36 -6.42
CA LEU A 164 -6.95 -10.14 -6.65
C LEU A 164 -6.80 -9.09 -7.73
N VAL A 165 -6.30 -7.92 -7.37
CA VAL A 165 -6.13 -6.78 -8.27
C VAL A 165 -4.64 -6.54 -8.51
N VAL A 166 -4.24 -6.27 -9.75
CA VAL A 166 -2.88 -5.86 -10.07
C VAL A 166 -2.81 -4.35 -10.17
N ARG A 167 -1.96 -3.74 -9.35
CA ARG A 167 -1.58 -2.33 -9.47
C ARG A 167 -0.35 -2.24 -10.38
N GLY A 168 -0.58 -1.99 -11.65
CA GLY A 168 0.44 -1.90 -12.69
C GLY A 168 0.60 -0.48 -13.25
N GLU A 169 1.00 -0.38 -14.51
CA GLU A 169 1.23 0.90 -15.18
C GLU A 169 0.02 1.84 -15.12
N GLY A 170 0.29 3.13 -14.88
CA GLY A 170 -0.75 4.15 -14.76
C GLY A 170 -1.52 4.13 -13.43
N GLN A 171 -1.12 3.30 -12.49
CA GLN A 171 -1.69 3.24 -11.15
C GLN A 171 -0.65 3.65 -10.08
N PHE A 172 -1.07 3.65 -8.83
CA PHE A 172 -0.24 4.00 -7.68
C PHE A 172 -0.68 3.22 -6.45
N VAL A 173 0.20 3.22 -5.45
CA VAL A 173 -0.08 2.71 -4.10
C VAL A 173 0.31 3.74 -3.06
N ALA A 174 -0.41 3.78 -1.94
CA ALA A 174 -0.01 4.59 -0.81
C ALA A 174 1.08 3.88 0.00
N ALA A 175 2.14 4.62 0.34
CA ALA A 175 3.26 4.07 1.10
C ALA A 175 3.19 4.44 2.59
N PRO A 176 3.68 3.59 3.50
CA PRO A 176 3.84 3.95 4.91
C PRO A 176 4.67 5.25 5.08
N PRO A 177 4.29 6.15 6.00
CA PRO A 177 3.19 6.11 6.94
C PRO A 177 1.95 6.90 6.49
N THR A 178 1.60 6.88 5.21
CA THR A 178 0.41 7.58 4.68
C THR A 178 -0.85 7.18 5.44
N ARG A 179 -1.68 8.17 5.82
CA ARG A 179 -2.92 7.96 6.57
C ARG A 179 -4.14 7.96 5.66
N PHE A 180 -5.15 7.15 6.03
CA PHE A 180 -6.46 7.05 5.39
C PHE A 180 -7.54 7.64 6.32
N GLY A 181 -7.55 8.94 6.50
CA GLY A 181 -8.47 9.59 7.43
C GLY A 181 -8.32 9.04 8.85
N GLY A 182 -9.45 8.89 9.53
CA GLY A 182 -9.51 8.29 10.87
C GLY A 182 -9.30 6.76 10.91
N ARG A 183 -9.20 6.09 9.76
CA ARG A 183 -9.02 4.62 9.70
C ARG A 183 -7.61 4.15 10.09
N GLY A 184 -6.63 5.03 10.13
CA GLY A 184 -5.26 4.70 10.48
C GLY A 184 -4.26 4.98 9.36
N ALA A 185 -3.06 4.41 9.48
CA ALA A 185 -1.97 4.57 8.52
C ALA A 185 -1.61 3.26 7.83
N VAL A 186 -1.14 3.37 6.59
CA VAL A 186 -0.50 2.26 5.88
C VAL A 186 0.71 1.80 6.67
N GLN A 187 0.86 0.49 6.82
CA GLN A 187 1.95 -0.13 7.56
C GLN A 187 2.69 -1.14 6.69
N TRP A 188 3.92 -1.46 7.09
CA TRP A 188 4.65 -2.58 6.50
C TRP A 188 4.28 -3.88 7.24
N ALA A 189 3.60 -4.80 6.59
CA ALA A 189 3.51 -6.18 7.05
C ALA A 189 4.86 -6.89 6.88
N ARG A 190 5.60 -6.54 5.81
CA ARG A 190 6.99 -6.93 5.58
C ARG A 190 7.77 -5.72 5.07
N ARG A 191 8.70 -5.24 5.89
CA ARG A 191 9.47 -4.02 5.56
C ARG A 191 10.42 -4.24 4.39
N PRO A 192 10.67 -3.22 3.55
CA PRO A 192 11.79 -3.24 2.64
C PRO A 192 13.11 -3.25 3.43
N THR A 193 14.00 -4.17 3.07
CA THR A 193 15.33 -4.34 3.68
C THR A 193 16.40 -4.44 2.59
N PRO A 194 17.70 -4.26 2.88
CA PRO A 194 18.73 -4.52 1.89
C PRO A 194 18.69 -5.94 1.31
N ALA A 195 18.26 -6.93 2.12
CA ALA A 195 18.15 -8.31 1.68
C ALA A 195 17.03 -8.56 0.67
N ASN A 196 15.93 -7.77 0.69
CA ASN A 196 14.84 -7.86 -0.29
C ASN A 196 14.84 -6.67 -1.25
N ARG A 197 16.03 -6.15 -1.62
CA ARG A 197 16.19 -5.09 -2.61
C ARG A 197 15.67 -5.52 -3.98
N TRP A 198 15.89 -6.78 -4.33
CA TRP A 198 15.37 -7.39 -5.55
C TRP A 198 13.97 -7.90 -5.29
N LEU A 199 13.03 -7.39 -6.06
CA LEU A 199 11.63 -7.82 -5.97
C LEU A 199 11.47 -9.21 -6.60
N PRO A 200 10.58 -10.07 -6.06
CA PRO A 200 10.26 -11.36 -6.67
C PRO A 200 9.50 -11.17 -7.99
N ASP A 201 9.61 -12.17 -8.88
CA ASP A 201 8.68 -12.27 -10.00
C ASP A 201 7.28 -12.66 -9.49
N THR A 202 6.27 -12.21 -10.21
CA THR A 202 4.86 -12.56 -9.92
C THR A 202 4.65 -14.07 -9.84
N GLU A 203 5.38 -14.85 -10.65
CA GLU A 203 5.30 -16.31 -10.70
C GLU A 203 5.63 -16.98 -9.37
N GLU A 204 6.46 -16.37 -8.54
CA GLU A 204 6.83 -16.91 -7.22
C GLU A 204 5.70 -16.80 -6.18
N LEU A 205 4.75 -15.88 -6.37
CA LEU A 205 3.73 -15.55 -5.38
C LEU A 205 2.32 -15.96 -5.78
N ILE A 206 2.04 -16.01 -7.08
CA ILE A 206 0.67 -16.03 -7.60
C ILE A 206 -0.11 -17.29 -7.23
N ASP A 207 0.55 -18.47 -7.10
CA ASP A 207 -0.10 -19.71 -6.70
C ASP A 207 -0.70 -19.62 -5.29
N ALA A 208 0.06 -19.06 -4.35
CA ALA A 208 -0.38 -18.88 -2.97
C ALA A 208 -1.46 -17.81 -2.84
N LEU A 209 -1.32 -16.71 -3.58
CA LEU A 209 -2.29 -15.60 -3.58
C LEU A 209 -3.61 -16.03 -4.23
N ALA A 210 -3.58 -16.66 -5.41
CA ALA A 210 -4.79 -17.14 -6.07
C ALA A 210 -5.53 -18.18 -5.23
N TYR A 211 -4.81 -19.09 -4.58
CA TYR A 211 -5.39 -20.07 -3.66
C TYR A 211 -6.07 -19.39 -2.47
N ALA A 212 -5.40 -18.43 -1.83
CA ALA A 212 -5.93 -17.73 -0.66
C ALA A 212 -7.18 -16.92 -0.99
N CYS A 213 -7.14 -16.12 -2.08
CA CYS A 213 -8.29 -15.35 -2.56
C CYS A 213 -9.44 -16.26 -2.99
N GLY A 214 -9.14 -17.39 -3.64
CA GLY A 214 -10.16 -18.37 -4.05
C GLY A 214 -10.86 -19.01 -2.85
N ARG A 215 -10.14 -19.34 -1.80
CA ARG A 215 -10.73 -19.83 -0.54
C ARG A 215 -11.65 -18.82 0.11
N GLU A 216 -11.22 -17.56 0.17
CA GLU A 216 -12.04 -16.48 0.74
C GLU A 216 -13.31 -16.27 -0.05
N ALA A 217 -13.22 -16.19 -1.39
CA ALA A 217 -14.37 -16.07 -2.27
C ALA A 217 -15.36 -17.27 -2.14
N ALA A 218 -14.85 -18.47 -1.92
CA ALA A 218 -15.68 -19.65 -1.66
C ALA A 218 -16.41 -19.57 -0.31
N ALA A 219 -15.71 -19.13 0.75
CA ALA A 219 -16.28 -18.95 2.07
C ALA A 219 -17.35 -17.85 2.10
N GLU A 220 -17.16 -16.76 1.36
CA GLU A 220 -18.16 -15.70 1.22
C GLU A 220 -19.41 -16.18 0.49
N ARG A 221 -19.25 -16.94 -0.60
CA ARG A 221 -20.39 -17.54 -1.31
C ARG A 221 -21.20 -18.47 -0.41
N ALA A 222 -20.53 -19.31 0.38
CA ALA A 222 -21.20 -20.21 1.31
C ALA A 222 -22.01 -19.44 2.37
N ARG A 223 -21.47 -18.35 2.91
CA ARG A 223 -22.20 -17.48 3.88
C ARG A 223 -23.41 -16.76 3.29
N ARG A 224 -23.39 -16.42 2.00
CA ARG A 224 -24.54 -15.78 1.32
C ARG A 224 -25.65 -16.76 0.96
N SER A 225 -25.35 -18.07 0.94
CA SER A 225 -26.29 -19.13 0.58
C SER A 225 -26.93 -19.81 1.80
N SER A 226 -26.51 -19.42 3.01
CA SER A 226 -27.03 -19.88 4.32
C SER A 226 -27.98 -18.87 4.92
#